data_38e28ac8b5fb53a5619a34b582039b5a
#
_entry.id   38e28ac8b5fb53a5619a34b582039b5a
#
_cell.length_a   1.000
_cell.length_b   1.000
_cell.length_c   1.000
_cell.angle_alpha   90.00
_cell.angle_beta   90.00
_cell.angle_gamma   90.00
#
_symmetry.space_group_name_H-M   'P 1'
#
loop_
_entity.id
_entity.type
_entity.pdbx_description
1 polymer ?
#
loop_
_entity_poly.entity_id
_entity_poly.type
_entity_poly.pdbx_seq_one_letter_code
_entity_poly.pdbx_strand_id
1 'polypeptide(L)'
;DTKGPEIRTALNKAGRDVKVQLKEGQKFTFFYEDRLGDEEGTSLSYKDLYKDVKPGNLILIDDGKIQIRVDEIKDKDIIGTVLNDGGAGSRKSINVPGVSVKIPFLSPKDINDLSNGARVGFDYVSASFVRNKEDIAQMRKVLDDNGGKDVKILAKIENQEGIDNFEEILAACDGIMVARGDMAVEVPFEEVPVVQKRFIKRCNEEG
;
A
#
# COMPACT_ATOMS: atom_id res chain seq x y z
N ASP A 1 -5.33 -13.37 -3.34
CA ASP A 1 -5.00 -12.10 -2.68
C ASP A 1 -6.00 -11.03 -3.08
N THR A 2 -6.34 -10.14 -2.14
CA THR A 2 -6.99 -8.87 -2.49
C THR A 2 -5.95 -7.90 -3.07
N LYS A 3 -6.43 -6.88 -3.80
CA LYS A 3 -5.56 -5.80 -4.24
C LYS A 3 -5.11 -4.94 -3.04
N GLY A 4 -6.02 -4.68 -2.11
CA GLY A 4 -5.79 -3.83 -0.95
C GLY A 4 -5.69 -2.34 -1.28
N PRO A 5 -5.43 -1.50 -0.25
CA PRO A 5 -5.40 -0.03 -0.35
C PRO A 5 -4.10 0.49 -0.97
N GLU A 6 -3.79 0.12 -2.21
CA GLU A 6 -2.58 0.56 -2.91
C GLU A 6 -2.78 1.87 -3.66
N ILE A 7 -1.75 2.68 -3.68
CA ILE A 7 -1.67 3.92 -4.46
C ILE A 7 -0.77 3.67 -5.68
N ARG A 8 -1.17 4.17 -6.84
CA ARG A 8 -0.40 4.03 -8.08
C ARG A 8 -0.28 5.34 -8.84
N THR A 9 0.85 5.51 -9.56
CA THR A 9 1.04 6.58 -10.53
C THR A 9 0.14 6.40 -11.75
N ALA A 10 -0.11 7.46 -12.50
CA ALA A 10 -0.78 7.41 -13.79
C ALA A 10 0.07 6.70 -14.88
N LEU A 11 -0.49 6.59 -16.08
CA LEU A 11 0.27 6.22 -17.27
C LEU A 11 1.21 7.35 -17.67
N ASN A 12 2.39 7.01 -18.21
CA ASN A 12 3.30 8.00 -18.78
C ASN A 12 2.81 8.48 -20.16
N LYS A 13 2.97 9.76 -20.42
CA LYS A 13 2.63 10.42 -21.69
C LYS A 13 3.38 9.80 -22.89
N ALA A 14 4.63 9.38 -22.67
CA ALA A 14 5.47 8.74 -23.67
C ALA A 14 5.08 7.30 -24.00
N GLY A 15 4.13 6.71 -23.26
CA GLY A 15 3.65 5.34 -23.45
C GLY A 15 3.77 4.47 -22.21
N ARG A 16 3.05 3.34 -22.21
CA ARG A 16 2.94 2.46 -21.05
C ARG A 16 4.28 1.88 -20.60
N ASP A 17 5.11 1.50 -21.56
CA ASP A 17 6.35 0.77 -21.31
C ASP A 17 7.60 1.70 -21.26
N VAL A 18 7.37 3.01 -21.44
CA VAL A 18 8.44 4.03 -21.41
C VAL A 18 8.62 4.53 -19.98
N LYS A 19 9.86 4.53 -19.51
CA LYS A 19 10.23 5.13 -18.22
C LYS A 19 10.66 6.58 -18.42
N VAL A 20 10.10 7.46 -17.62
CA VAL A 20 10.51 8.87 -17.53
C VAL A 20 11.74 8.93 -16.65
N GLN A 21 12.84 9.52 -17.15
CA GLN A 21 14.08 9.66 -16.40
C GLN A 21 14.01 10.86 -15.45
N LEU A 22 14.17 10.60 -14.17
CA LEU A 22 14.20 11.62 -13.14
C LEU A 22 15.65 11.77 -12.62
N LYS A 23 16.00 13.00 -12.26
CA LYS A 23 17.33 13.36 -11.77
C LYS A 23 17.27 13.86 -10.34
N GLU A 24 18.28 13.50 -9.55
CA GLU A 24 18.44 14.03 -8.19
C GLU A 24 18.42 15.57 -8.21
N GLY A 25 17.69 16.13 -7.26
CA GLY A 25 17.52 17.58 -7.08
C GLY A 25 16.43 18.22 -7.93
N GLN A 26 15.87 17.51 -8.95
CA GLN A 26 14.78 18.09 -9.73
C GLN A 26 13.48 18.16 -8.92
N LYS A 27 12.62 19.12 -9.27
CA LYS A 27 11.26 19.17 -8.75
C LYS A 27 10.38 18.15 -9.47
N PHE A 28 9.47 17.52 -8.70
CA PHE A 28 8.49 16.60 -9.22
C PHE A 28 7.15 16.83 -8.51
N THR A 29 6.06 16.87 -9.26
CA THR A 29 4.73 17.18 -8.72
C THR A 29 3.80 15.99 -8.84
N PHE A 30 3.16 15.63 -7.73
CA PHE A 30 1.99 14.74 -7.76
C PHE A 30 0.74 15.61 -7.88
N PHE A 31 0.18 15.65 -9.10
CA PHE A 31 -0.96 16.49 -9.42
C PHE A 31 -2.26 15.96 -8.87
N TYR A 32 -3.07 16.82 -8.30
CA TYR A 32 -4.43 16.47 -7.86
C TYR A 32 -5.32 16.14 -9.05
N GLU A 33 -5.27 16.94 -10.10
CA GLU A 33 -6.02 16.71 -11.34
C GLU A 33 -5.42 15.51 -12.10
N ASP A 34 -6.26 14.84 -12.91
CA ASP A 34 -5.79 13.72 -13.72
C ASP A 34 -4.84 14.18 -14.81
N ARG A 35 -3.63 13.69 -14.76
CA ARG A 35 -2.58 14.00 -15.71
C ARG A 35 -1.73 12.76 -15.99
N LEU A 36 -1.35 12.56 -17.25
CA LEU A 36 -0.34 11.58 -17.64
C LEU A 36 1.02 11.98 -17.08
N GLY A 37 1.83 10.97 -16.68
CA GLY A 37 3.15 11.20 -16.13
C GLY A 37 4.17 11.64 -17.17
N ASP A 38 5.02 12.56 -16.78
CA ASP A 38 6.19 13.04 -17.53
C ASP A 38 7.31 13.43 -16.54
N GLU A 39 8.36 14.11 -17.01
CA GLU A 39 9.48 14.57 -16.17
C GLU A 39 9.11 15.63 -15.14
N GLU A 40 7.98 16.32 -15.30
CA GLU A 40 7.50 17.32 -14.33
C GLU A 40 6.69 16.72 -13.20
N GLY A 41 6.00 15.57 -13.47
CA GLY A 41 5.15 14.96 -12.47
C GLY A 41 4.17 13.92 -13.01
N THR A 42 3.27 13.47 -12.13
CA THR A 42 2.21 12.50 -12.45
C THR A 42 1.02 12.72 -11.54
N SER A 43 -0.16 12.22 -11.92
CA SER A 43 -1.28 12.10 -10.96
C SER A 43 -1.27 10.73 -10.27
N LEU A 44 -2.00 10.63 -9.16
CA LEU A 44 -2.11 9.43 -8.34
C LEU A 44 -3.53 8.86 -8.36
N SER A 45 -3.65 7.54 -8.15
CA SER A 45 -4.95 6.86 -8.01
C SER A 45 -5.70 7.30 -6.74
N TYR A 46 -4.99 7.68 -5.68
CA TYR A 46 -5.55 8.23 -4.44
C TYR A 46 -5.35 9.75 -4.42
N LYS A 47 -6.42 10.48 -4.72
CA LYS A 47 -6.38 11.94 -4.87
C LYS A 47 -6.16 12.69 -3.55
N ASP A 48 -6.62 12.12 -2.45
CA ASP A 48 -6.59 12.76 -1.13
C ASP A 48 -5.24 12.60 -0.39
N LEU A 49 -4.22 12.04 -1.03
CA LEU A 49 -2.89 11.86 -0.41
C LEU A 49 -2.32 13.18 0.14
N TYR A 50 -2.65 14.31 -0.49
CA TYR A 50 -2.21 15.64 -0.02
C TYR A 50 -2.72 15.99 1.40
N LYS A 51 -3.78 15.31 1.88
CA LYS A 51 -4.30 15.50 3.24
C LYS A 51 -3.54 14.68 4.28
N ASP A 52 -2.88 13.61 3.84
CA ASP A 52 -2.21 12.66 4.71
C ASP A 52 -0.72 12.97 4.86
N VAL A 53 -0.10 13.58 3.84
CA VAL A 53 1.33 13.92 3.84
C VAL A 53 1.60 15.37 4.29
N LYS A 54 2.83 15.63 4.70
CA LYS A 54 3.32 16.96 5.08
C LYS A 54 4.75 17.16 4.59
N PRO A 55 5.25 18.41 4.51
CA PRO A 55 6.65 18.67 4.21
C PRO A 55 7.60 17.83 5.07
N GLY A 56 8.60 17.24 4.42
CA GLY A 56 9.57 16.33 5.01
C GLY A 56 9.22 14.84 4.88
N ASN A 57 7.97 14.46 4.60
CA ASN A 57 7.65 13.06 4.33
C ASN A 57 8.32 12.57 3.04
N LEU A 58 8.60 11.27 2.98
CA LEU A 58 9.09 10.60 1.78
C LEU A 58 7.93 9.96 1.04
N ILE A 59 7.93 10.09 -0.28
CA ILE A 59 7.08 9.33 -1.21
C ILE A 59 8.01 8.47 -2.06
N LEU A 60 7.77 7.17 -2.03
CA LEU A 60 8.55 6.17 -2.74
C LEU A 60 7.77 5.70 -3.98
N ILE A 61 8.43 5.66 -5.14
CA ILE A 61 7.85 5.17 -6.40
C ILE A 61 8.56 3.88 -6.80
N ASP A 62 7.79 2.89 -7.31
CA ASP A 62 8.30 1.59 -7.82
C ASP A 62 9.15 0.88 -6.76
N ASP A 63 8.55 0.63 -5.57
CA ASP A 63 9.16 -0.06 -4.45
C ASP A 63 10.46 0.62 -3.95
N GLY A 64 10.45 1.95 -3.93
CA GLY A 64 11.56 2.76 -3.43
C GLY A 64 12.70 3.01 -4.42
N LYS A 65 12.57 2.60 -5.70
CA LYS A 65 13.58 2.89 -6.74
C LYS A 65 13.74 4.38 -6.99
N ILE A 66 12.67 5.15 -6.83
CA ILE A 66 12.69 6.62 -6.85
C ILE A 66 12.15 7.10 -5.51
N GLN A 67 12.89 8.01 -4.91
CA GLN A 67 12.53 8.64 -3.64
C GLN A 67 12.28 10.14 -3.86
N ILE A 68 11.18 10.63 -3.34
CA ILE A 68 10.80 12.03 -3.43
C ILE A 68 10.48 12.54 -2.02
N ARG A 69 11.18 13.58 -1.59
CA ARG A 69 10.86 14.29 -0.36
C ARG A 69 9.82 15.36 -0.65
N VAL A 70 8.73 15.34 0.10
CA VAL A 70 7.70 16.39 0.03
C VAL A 70 8.30 17.71 0.53
N ASP A 71 8.21 18.76 -0.27
CA ASP A 71 8.66 20.10 0.09
C ASP A 71 7.49 20.99 0.50
N GLU A 72 6.39 20.96 -0.27
CA GLU A 72 5.20 21.76 0.03
C GLU A 72 3.94 21.10 -0.57
N ILE A 73 2.78 21.53 -0.07
CA ILE A 73 1.46 21.22 -0.64
C ILE A 73 0.83 22.54 -1.07
N LYS A 74 0.50 22.65 -2.35
CA LYS A 74 -0.09 23.86 -2.92
C LYS A 74 -1.27 23.50 -3.82
N ASP A 75 -2.42 24.11 -3.58
CA ASP A 75 -3.66 23.91 -4.35
C ASP A 75 -4.04 22.41 -4.54
N LYS A 76 -3.74 21.59 -3.51
CA LYS A 76 -3.85 20.11 -3.44
C LYS A 76 -2.77 19.33 -4.20
N ASP A 77 -1.90 19.98 -4.94
CA ASP A 77 -0.74 19.35 -5.53
C ASP A 77 0.34 19.11 -4.45
N ILE A 78 1.02 17.97 -4.54
CA ILE A 78 2.16 17.66 -3.66
C ILE A 78 3.42 17.90 -4.46
N ILE A 79 4.20 18.89 -4.07
CA ILE A 79 5.45 19.27 -4.72
C ILE A 79 6.62 18.73 -3.89
N GLY A 80 7.53 18.04 -4.54
CA GLY A 80 8.68 17.44 -3.88
C GLY A 80 9.96 17.59 -4.69
N THR A 81 11.04 17.15 -4.03
CA THR A 81 12.38 17.06 -4.64
C THR A 81 12.76 15.59 -4.77
N VAL A 82 13.19 15.21 -5.97
CA VAL A 82 13.73 13.87 -6.27
C VAL A 82 15.07 13.70 -5.54
N LEU A 83 15.25 12.59 -4.83
CA LEU A 83 16.44 12.35 -4.00
C LEU A 83 17.47 11.42 -4.66
N ASN A 84 17.13 10.78 -5.77
CA ASN A 84 18.05 9.89 -6.49
C ASN A 84 17.68 9.79 -7.98
N ASP A 85 18.67 9.58 -8.83
CA ASP A 85 18.47 9.31 -10.26
C ASP A 85 17.71 8.00 -10.49
N GLY A 86 16.83 7.97 -11.51
CA GLY A 86 16.16 6.73 -11.92
C GLY A 86 15.00 6.91 -12.88
N GLY A 87 14.44 5.80 -13.33
CA GLY A 87 13.35 5.76 -14.31
C GLY A 87 12.00 5.46 -13.68
N ALA A 88 11.08 6.41 -13.69
CA ALA A 88 9.69 6.25 -13.24
C ALA A 88 8.83 5.63 -14.34
N GLY A 89 8.31 4.43 -14.13
CA GLY A 89 7.40 3.74 -15.05
C GLY A 89 5.94 4.13 -14.86
N SER A 90 5.08 3.66 -15.77
CA SER A 90 3.63 3.83 -15.68
C SER A 90 3.01 2.93 -14.60
N ARG A 91 1.98 3.40 -13.90
CA ARG A 91 1.18 2.65 -12.91
C ARG A 91 2.03 2.00 -11.81
N LYS A 92 3.08 2.67 -11.37
CA LYS A 92 3.97 2.18 -10.34
C LYS A 92 3.40 2.40 -8.95
N SER A 93 3.74 1.49 -8.03
CA SER A 93 3.41 1.59 -6.62
C SER A 93 3.90 2.89 -6.01
N ILE A 94 3.12 3.40 -5.07
CA ILE A 94 3.48 4.54 -4.23
C ILE A 94 3.41 4.06 -2.78
N ASN A 95 4.51 4.22 -2.05
CA ASN A 95 4.60 3.99 -0.62
C ASN A 95 4.94 5.31 0.08
N VAL A 96 4.44 5.47 1.29
CA VAL A 96 4.68 6.68 2.10
C VAL A 96 5.07 6.23 3.52
N PRO A 97 6.32 5.81 3.73
CA PRO A 97 6.76 5.25 4.99
C PRO A 97 6.48 6.18 6.18
N GLY A 98 5.97 5.61 7.27
CA GLY A 98 5.66 6.33 8.50
C GLY A 98 4.46 7.27 8.43
N VAL A 99 3.64 7.18 7.37
CA VAL A 99 2.40 7.96 7.23
C VAL A 99 1.19 7.02 7.19
N SER A 100 0.23 7.22 8.09
CA SER A 100 -1.06 6.53 8.05
C SER A 100 -1.93 7.13 6.94
N VAL A 101 -2.07 6.40 5.83
CA VAL A 101 -2.83 6.84 4.65
C VAL A 101 -4.30 6.45 4.81
N LYS A 102 -5.21 7.42 4.68
CA LYS A 102 -6.66 7.25 4.91
C LYS A 102 -7.43 6.72 3.70
N ILE A 103 -6.79 5.93 2.87
CA ILE A 103 -7.45 5.24 1.76
C ILE A 103 -8.38 4.12 2.29
N PRO A 104 -9.61 3.94 1.74
CA PRO A 104 -10.48 2.83 2.12
C PRO A 104 -9.78 1.49 1.95
N PHE A 105 -9.92 0.60 2.94
CA PHE A 105 -9.28 -0.72 2.92
C PHE A 105 -9.74 -1.59 1.76
N LEU A 106 -11.06 -1.70 1.58
CA LEU A 106 -11.65 -2.44 0.46
C LEU A 106 -12.10 -1.50 -0.64
N SER A 107 -11.54 -1.67 -1.83
CA SER A 107 -12.06 -1.03 -3.04
C SER A 107 -13.37 -1.71 -3.51
N PRO A 108 -14.18 -1.07 -4.37
CA PRO A 108 -15.32 -1.74 -5.00
C PRO A 108 -14.93 -3.02 -5.74
N LYS A 109 -13.72 -3.07 -6.31
CA LYS A 109 -13.18 -4.28 -6.95
C LYS A 109 -12.92 -5.37 -5.92
N ASP A 110 -12.27 -5.06 -4.79
CA ASP A 110 -12.02 -6.04 -3.73
C ASP A 110 -13.32 -6.63 -3.18
N ILE A 111 -14.34 -5.80 -2.95
CA ILE A 111 -15.66 -6.25 -2.50
C ILE A 111 -16.28 -7.23 -3.52
N ASN A 112 -16.22 -6.91 -4.82
CA ASN A 112 -16.73 -7.79 -5.87
C ASN A 112 -15.95 -9.11 -5.94
N ASP A 113 -14.62 -9.05 -5.87
CA ASP A 113 -13.75 -10.23 -5.94
C ASP A 113 -13.95 -11.15 -4.72
N LEU A 114 -14.06 -10.58 -3.50
CA LEU A 114 -14.38 -11.32 -2.28
C LEU A 114 -15.76 -11.98 -2.35
N SER A 115 -16.77 -11.24 -2.82
CA SER A 115 -18.14 -11.75 -2.97
C SER A 115 -18.19 -12.94 -3.95
N ASN A 116 -17.48 -12.83 -5.07
CA ASN A 116 -17.38 -13.91 -6.04
C ASN A 116 -16.57 -15.09 -5.48
N GLY A 117 -15.45 -14.82 -4.79
CA GLY A 117 -14.63 -15.85 -4.14
C GLY A 117 -15.43 -16.67 -3.12
N ALA A 118 -16.23 -16.00 -2.29
CA ALA A 118 -17.11 -16.66 -1.34
C ALA A 118 -18.12 -17.59 -2.02
N ARG A 119 -18.76 -17.13 -3.12
CA ARG A 119 -19.76 -17.89 -3.87
C ARG A 119 -19.18 -19.10 -4.60
N VAL A 120 -17.94 -19.04 -5.08
CA VAL A 120 -17.28 -20.18 -5.74
C VAL A 120 -16.57 -21.12 -4.76
N GLY A 121 -16.58 -20.80 -3.45
CA GLY A 121 -16.10 -21.67 -2.40
C GLY A 121 -14.59 -21.63 -2.22
N PHE A 122 -13.98 -20.46 -2.10
CA PHE A 122 -12.58 -20.33 -1.70
C PHE A 122 -12.38 -20.82 -0.26
N ASP A 123 -11.26 -21.52 0.00
CA ASP A 123 -10.87 -21.93 1.34
C ASP A 123 -10.18 -20.80 2.09
N TYR A 124 -9.35 -20.00 1.38
CA TYR A 124 -8.53 -18.94 1.95
C TYR A 124 -8.59 -17.67 1.12
N VAL A 125 -8.46 -16.55 1.80
CA VAL A 125 -8.20 -15.24 1.18
C VAL A 125 -7.05 -14.56 1.91
N SER A 126 -6.10 -13.99 1.14
CA SER A 126 -5.03 -13.18 1.69
C SER A 126 -5.39 -11.70 1.58
N ALA A 127 -5.42 -11.03 2.73
CA ALA A 127 -5.77 -9.62 2.87
C ALA A 127 -4.51 -8.75 2.74
N SER A 128 -4.35 -8.04 1.64
CA SER A 128 -3.18 -7.19 1.39
C SER A 128 -3.24 -5.87 2.16
N PHE A 129 -2.11 -5.41 2.67
CA PHE A 129 -1.93 -4.13 3.36
C PHE A 129 -2.83 -3.92 4.58
N VAL A 130 -3.03 -4.96 5.39
CA VAL A 130 -3.80 -4.86 6.64
C VAL A 130 -3.11 -3.90 7.62
N ARG A 131 -3.88 -2.98 8.19
CA ARG A 131 -3.40 -1.95 9.11
C ARG A 131 -3.88 -2.15 10.56
N ASN A 132 -5.09 -2.72 10.73
CA ASN A 132 -5.76 -2.87 12.02
C ASN A 132 -6.84 -3.97 11.95
N LYS A 133 -7.46 -4.30 13.08
CA LYS A 133 -8.52 -5.31 13.15
C LYS A 133 -9.80 -4.90 12.40
N GLU A 134 -10.06 -3.61 12.26
CA GLU A 134 -11.22 -3.08 11.54
C GLU A 134 -11.15 -3.43 10.05
N ASP A 135 -9.96 -3.45 9.46
CA ASP A 135 -9.72 -3.90 8.09
C ASP A 135 -10.14 -5.38 7.93
N ILE A 136 -9.76 -6.24 8.88
CA ILE A 136 -10.17 -7.66 8.90
C ILE A 136 -11.69 -7.79 9.09
N ALA A 137 -12.29 -7.01 9.99
CA ALA A 137 -13.73 -7.05 10.24
C ALA A 137 -14.54 -6.64 8.98
N GLN A 138 -14.07 -5.66 8.21
CA GLN A 138 -14.70 -5.28 6.94
C GLN A 138 -14.67 -6.44 5.93
N MET A 139 -13.54 -7.13 5.80
CA MET A 139 -13.40 -8.27 4.90
C MET A 139 -14.28 -9.44 5.34
N ARG A 140 -14.28 -9.79 6.63
CA ARG A 140 -15.12 -10.83 7.21
C ARG A 140 -16.59 -10.57 6.91
N LYS A 141 -17.04 -9.33 7.10
CA LYS A 141 -18.42 -8.95 6.80
C LYS A 141 -18.79 -9.21 5.33
N VAL A 142 -17.93 -8.84 4.38
CA VAL A 142 -18.20 -9.08 2.95
C VAL A 142 -18.28 -10.59 2.66
N LEU A 143 -17.40 -11.40 3.24
CA LEU A 143 -17.41 -12.86 3.09
C LEU A 143 -18.68 -13.47 3.67
N ASP A 144 -19.04 -13.11 4.91
CA ASP A 144 -20.21 -13.64 5.61
C ASP A 144 -21.51 -13.31 4.88
N ASP A 145 -21.66 -12.07 4.39
CA ASP A 145 -22.82 -11.62 3.62
C ASP A 145 -22.98 -12.36 2.28
N ASN A 146 -21.92 -13.03 1.78
CA ASN A 146 -21.91 -13.76 0.50
C ASN A 146 -21.73 -15.28 0.66
N GLY A 147 -21.93 -15.83 1.85
CA GLY A 147 -21.89 -17.29 2.12
C GLY A 147 -20.50 -17.83 2.42
N GLY A 148 -19.50 -16.99 2.60
CA GLY A 148 -18.10 -17.36 2.86
C GLY A 148 -17.73 -17.37 4.35
N LYS A 149 -18.62 -17.80 5.26
CA LYS A 149 -18.35 -17.84 6.71
C LYS A 149 -17.15 -18.69 7.09
N ASP A 150 -16.90 -19.76 6.33
CA ASP A 150 -15.80 -20.70 6.58
C ASP A 150 -14.51 -20.32 5.89
N VAL A 151 -14.52 -19.26 5.03
CA VAL A 151 -13.32 -18.77 4.33
C VAL A 151 -12.34 -18.18 5.36
N LYS A 152 -11.12 -18.69 5.36
CA LYS A 152 -10.04 -18.26 6.25
C LYS A 152 -9.37 -16.99 5.74
N ILE A 153 -9.16 -16.02 6.63
CA ILE A 153 -8.49 -14.75 6.31
C ILE A 153 -7.03 -14.81 6.78
N LEU A 154 -6.10 -14.71 5.83
CA LEU A 154 -4.68 -14.53 6.09
C LEU A 154 -4.34 -13.04 5.99
N ALA A 155 -4.00 -12.40 7.10
CA ALA A 155 -3.60 -11.00 7.12
C ALA A 155 -2.15 -10.84 6.65
N LYS A 156 -1.93 -10.06 5.59
CA LYS A 156 -0.59 -9.72 5.11
C LYS A 156 -0.10 -8.46 5.83
N ILE A 157 1.00 -8.60 6.57
CA ILE A 157 1.61 -7.48 7.29
C ILE A 157 2.71 -6.89 6.40
N GLU A 158 2.44 -5.71 5.87
CA GLU A 158 3.20 -5.08 4.79
C GLU A 158 3.63 -3.64 5.08
N ASN A 159 3.15 -3.05 6.18
CA ASN A 159 3.38 -1.65 6.53
C ASN A 159 3.62 -1.46 8.03
N GLN A 160 4.12 -0.29 8.43
CA GLN A 160 4.43 0.01 9.82
C GLN A 160 3.19 -0.04 10.72
N GLU A 161 2.04 0.48 10.26
CA GLU A 161 0.79 0.48 11.04
C GLU A 161 0.34 -0.95 11.38
N GLY A 162 0.44 -1.89 10.42
CA GLY A 162 0.15 -3.31 10.65
C GLY A 162 1.15 -3.98 11.61
N ILE A 163 2.42 -3.54 11.60
CA ILE A 163 3.43 -4.01 12.56
C ILE A 163 3.09 -3.53 13.99
N ASP A 164 2.68 -2.29 14.13
CA ASP A 164 2.34 -1.68 15.43
C ASP A 164 1.07 -2.30 16.00
N ASN A 165 0.08 -2.58 15.16
CA ASN A 165 -1.22 -3.15 15.53
C ASN A 165 -1.27 -4.69 15.44
N PHE A 166 -0.11 -5.35 15.38
CA PHE A 166 -0.02 -6.79 15.10
C PHE A 166 -0.87 -7.66 16.03
N GLU A 167 -0.89 -7.39 17.32
CA GLU A 167 -1.61 -8.22 18.31
C GLU A 167 -3.13 -8.19 18.08
N GLU A 168 -3.70 -7.04 17.76
CA GLU A 168 -5.13 -6.95 17.46
C GLU A 168 -5.50 -7.55 16.10
N ILE A 169 -4.59 -7.50 15.12
CA ILE A 169 -4.77 -8.14 13.82
C ILE A 169 -4.72 -9.65 13.98
N LEU A 170 -3.73 -10.18 14.73
CA LEU A 170 -3.58 -11.61 15.02
C LEU A 170 -4.83 -12.18 15.67
N ALA A 171 -5.40 -11.48 16.63
CA ALA A 171 -6.64 -11.91 17.32
C ALA A 171 -7.90 -11.85 16.42
N ALA A 172 -7.85 -11.14 15.29
CA ALA A 172 -9.00 -10.92 14.41
C ALA A 172 -8.98 -11.77 13.13
N CYS A 173 -7.86 -12.42 12.78
CA CYS A 173 -7.69 -13.18 11.55
C CYS A 173 -7.42 -14.67 11.84
N ASP A 174 -7.40 -15.50 10.78
CA ASP A 174 -7.13 -16.93 10.88
C ASP A 174 -5.64 -17.27 10.67
N GLY A 175 -4.83 -16.31 10.27
CA GLY A 175 -3.39 -16.49 10.07
C GLY A 175 -2.70 -15.24 9.56
N ILE A 176 -1.37 -15.26 9.60
CA ILE A 176 -0.51 -14.11 9.22
C ILE A 176 0.39 -14.49 8.05
N MET A 177 0.52 -13.58 7.10
CA MET A 177 1.55 -13.63 6.07
C MET A 177 2.56 -12.51 6.31
N VAL A 178 3.81 -12.87 6.55
CA VAL A 178 4.92 -11.92 6.67
C VAL A 178 5.41 -11.56 5.25
N ALA A 179 4.86 -10.51 4.67
CA ALA A 179 5.16 -10.08 3.31
C ALA A 179 6.44 -9.23 3.27
N ARG A 180 7.59 -9.90 3.39
CA ARG A 180 8.91 -9.25 3.57
C ARG A 180 9.28 -8.25 2.49
N GLY A 181 8.88 -8.51 1.23
CA GLY A 181 9.18 -7.63 0.09
C GLY A 181 8.57 -6.25 0.27
N ASP A 182 7.26 -6.20 0.49
CA ASP A 182 6.53 -4.95 0.67
C ASP A 182 6.87 -4.30 2.01
N MET A 183 7.04 -5.10 3.08
CA MET A 183 7.46 -4.61 4.39
C MET A 183 8.81 -3.89 4.33
N ALA A 184 9.79 -4.39 3.56
CA ALA A 184 11.12 -3.80 3.42
C ALA A 184 11.12 -2.45 2.68
N VAL A 185 10.02 -2.07 2.04
CA VAL A 185 9.84 -0.73 1.45
C VAL A 185 9.35 0.27 2.49
N GLU A 186 8.63 -0.21 3.51
CA GLU A 186 7.97 0.61 4.54
C GLU A 186 8.80 0.78 5.82
N VAL A 187 9.65 -0.21 6.14
CA VAL A 187 10.49 -0.20 7.35
C VAL A 187 11.96 -0.45 7.00
N PRO A 188 12.90 -0.06 7.90
CA PRO A 188 14.32 -0.37 7.69
C PRO A 188 14.55 -1.86 7.42
N PHE A 189 15.31 -2.16 6.37
CA PHE A 189 15.53 -3.54 5.91
C PHE A 189 16.07 -4.46 7.02
N GLU A 190 16.94 -3.95 7.89
CA GLU A 190 17.50 -4.66 9.03
C GLU A 190 16.49 -5.04 10.11
N GLU A 191 15.33 -4.37 10.16
CA GLU A 191 14.25 -4.68 11.10
C GLU A 191 13.38 -5.85 10.64
N VAL A 192 13.29 -6.10 9.33
CA VAL A 192 12.42 -7.13 8.75
C VAL A 192 12.67 -8.53 9.37
N PRO A 193 13.92 -9.02 9.54
CA PRO A 193 14.15 -10.32 10.17
C PRO A 193 13.73 -10.36 11.65
N VAL A 194 13.84 -9.25 12.37
CA VAL A 194 13.45 -9.15 13.79
C VAL A 194 11.93 -9.21 13.92
N VAL A 195 11.23 -8.42 13.10
CA VAL A 195 9.76 -8.40 13.01
C VAL A 195 9.24 -9.79 12.63
N GLN A 196 9.82 -10.43 11.61
CA GLN A 196 9.44 -11.78 11.19
C GLN A 196 9.54 -12.79 12.35
N LYS A 197 10.65 -12.80 13.08
CA LYS A 197 10.84 -13.72 14.21
C LYS A 197 9.83 -13.48 15.32
N ARG A 198 9.52 -12.21 15.63
CA ARG A 198 8.49 -11.84 16.59
C ARG A 198 7.13 -12.40 16.17
N PHE A 199 6.73 -12.18 14.92
CA PHE A 199 5.45 -12.63 14.40
C PHE A 199 5.31 -14.15 14.40
N ILE A 200 6.33 -14.88 13.93
CA ILE A 200 6.34 -16.36 13.98
C ILE A 200 6.17 -16.87 15.41
N LYS A 201 6.92 -16.28 16.37
CA LYS A 201 6.80 -16.65 17.78
C LYS A 201 5.37 -16.46 18.29
N ARG A 202 4.79 -15.28 18.05
CA ARG A 202 3.43 -14.97 18.51
C ARG A 202 2.37 -15.87 17.86
N CYS A 203 2.46 -16.10 16.56
CA CYS A 203 1.54 -17.03 15.89
C CYS A 203 1.63 -18.46 16.49
N ASN A 204 2.83 -18.96 16.79
CA ASN A 204 3.00 -20.28 17.40
C ASN A 204 2.48 -20.34 18.85
N GLU A 205 2.45 -19.24 19.57
CA GLU A 205 1.89 -19.16 20.93
C GLU A 205 0.36 -19.17 20.92
N GLU A 206 -0.25 -18.66 19.87
CA GLU A 206 -1.72 -18.62 19.71
C GLU A 206 -2.30 -19.90 19.07
N GLY A 207 -1.50 -20.75 18.43
CA GLY A 207 -1.90 -22.02 17.78
C GLY A 207 -2.14 -21.83 16.29
#